data_921a35dcf1ced20270a48ad3eb53d5b9
#
_entry.id   921a35dcf1ced20270a48ad3eb53d5b9
#
_cell.length_a   1.000
_cell.length_b   1.000
_cell.length_c   1.000
_cell.angle_alpha   90.00
_cell.angle_beta   90.00
_cell.angle_gamma   90.00
#
_symmetry.space_group_name_H-M   'P 1'
#
loop_
_entity.id
_entity.type
_entity.pdbx_description
1 polymer ?
#
loop_
_entity_poly.entity_id
_entity_poly.type
_entity_poly.pdbx_seq_one_letter_code
_entity_poly.pdbx_strand_id
1 'polypeptide(L)'
;MVKELKEMGASTICIKDMAGIMGPKEAYDLVSAIKDAAPELPIDLHTHSTTGLAFMTYLKAVEAGVDIIDTAISPFSGGTSQPATETLAYALRQLGYEVDLDDKCTKKIADYFKVVRDDYIKDGTLMPKSMATDTQCLTYQIPGGMLSNLLSQLKQVNALDRFDEVLVETPKVRKDMGYPPLVTPTSQMVGVQAVRNVLDGQRYKSVSKEIKAYCRGEYGHTPAPIDPEIQKMILGDEQPLTVRYADTLEPVVDKTREKLGDLARSDEDVLSYIAFPNLAEKFFEVRKIGRAHV
;
A
#
# COMPACT_ATOMS: atom_id res chain seq x y z
N MET A 1 9.07 -11.90 -14.40
CA MET A 1 7.99 -11.76 -13.40
C MET A 1 6.62 -12.14 -13.96
N VAL A 2 5.98 -11.41 -14.94
CA VAL A 2 4.61 -11.77 -15.42
C VAL A 2 4.52 -13.19 -15.96
N LYS A 3 5.50 -13.65 -16.75
CA LYS A 3 5.55 -15.05 -17.26
C LYS A 3 5.64 -16.07 -16.12
N GLU A 4 6.44 -15.79 -15.11
CA GLU A 4 6.58 -16.66 -13.93
C GLU A 4 5.26 -16.70 -13.13
N LEU A 5 4.61 -15.53 -12.91
CA LEU A 5 3.31 -15.48 -12.25
C LEU A 5 2.25 -16.29 -13.01
N LYS A 6 2.25 -16.21 -14.34
CA LYS A 6 1.39 -17.03 -15.20
C LYS A 6 1.66 -18.52 -15.00
N GLU A 7 2.93 -18.95 -15.03
CA GLU A 7 3.33 -20.35 -14.80
C GLU A 7 2.92 -20.84 -13.40
N MET A 8 2.91 -19.93 -12.41
CA MET A 8 2.42 -20.20 -11.06
C MET A 8 0.88 -20.25 -10.94
N GLY A 9 0.14 -19.94 -12.01
CA GLY A 9 -1.31 -20.03 -12.07
C GLY A 9 -2.05 -18.73 -11.78
N ALA A 10 -1.41 -17.56 -11.88
CA ALA A 10 -2.10 -16.28 -11.77
C ALA A 10 -3.17 -16.16 -12.86
N SER A 11 -4.36 -15.74 -12.48
CA SER A 11 -5.51 -15.54 -13.39
C SER A 11 -5.67 -14.09 -13.87
N THR A 12 -5.03 -13.14 -13.19
CA THR A 12 -5.07 -11.70 -13.46
C THR A 12 -3.79 -11.05 -12.98
N ILE A 13 -3.34 -10.01 -13.65
CA ILE A 13 -2.20 -9.18 -13.20
C ILE A 13 -2.73 -7.82 -12.76
N CYS A 14 -2.53 -7.46 -11.50
CA CYS A 14 -2.87 -6.12 -11.01
C CYS A 14 -1.61 -5.24 -10.95
N ILE A 15 -1.68 -4.09 -11.63
CA ILE A 15 -0.71 -3.01 -11.51
C ILE A 15 -1.22 -2.04 -10.44
N LYS A 16 -0.46 -1.85 -9.36
CA LYS A 16 -0.92 -1.08 -8.21
C LYS A 16 -0.06 0.17 -7.96
N ASP A 17 -0.57 1.32 -8.38
CA ASP A 17 0.04 2.63 -8.17
C ASP A 17 -0.62 3.36 -6.99
N MET A 18 -0.17 3.04 -5.77
CA MET A 18 -0.70 3.60 -4.52
C MET A 18 -0.39 5.07 -4.31
N ALA A 19 0.66 5.57 -4.95
CA ALA A 19 1.08 6.97 -4.84
C ALA A 19 0.41 7.86 -5.88
N GLY A 20 -0.16 7.27 -6.94
CA GLY A 20 -0.72 8.02 -8.08
C GLY A 20 0.35 8.77 -8.87
N ILE A 21 1.55 8.19 -8.99
CA ILE A 21 2.71 8.81 -9.65
C ILE A 21 3.02 8.24 -11.02
N MET A 22 2.36 7.14 -11.39
CA MET A 22 2.53 6.56 -12.73
C MET A 22 2.05 7.54 -13.79
N GLY A 23 2.96 7.94 -14.67
CA GLY A 23 2.66 8.82 -15.80
C GLY A 23 1.91 8.10 -16.92
N PRO A 24 1.23 8.85 -17.80
CA PRO A 24 0.46 8.27 -18.90
C PRO A 24 1.31 7.42 -19.85
N LYS A 25 2.55 7.84 -20.13
CA LYS A 25 3.47 7.08 -20.99
C LYS A 25 3.90 5.77 -20.33
N GLU A 26 4.23 5.81 -19.06
CA GLU A 26 4.66 4.64 -18.29
C GLU A 26 3.53 3.60 -18.20
N ALA A 27 2.28 4.04 -18.04
CA ALA A 27 1.11 3.18 -18.05
C ALA A 27 0.94 2.48 -19.40
N TYR A 28 1.05 3.24 -20.50
CA TYR A 28 0.97 2.68 -21.85
C TYR A 28 2.05 1.64 -22.10
N ASP A 29 3.31 1.99 -21.83
CA ASP A 29 4.47 1.12 -22.06
C ASP A 29 4.39 -0.16 -21.21
N LEU A 30 4.00 -0.03 -19.93
CA LEU A 30 3.92 -1.17 -19.02
C LEU A 30 2.78 -2.13 -19.40
N VAL A 31 1.58 -1.60 -19.67
CA VAL A 31 0.43 -2.43 -20.10
C VAL A 31 0.74 -3.13 -21.42
N SER A 32 1.30 -2.42 -22.40
CA SER A 32 1.72 -3.01 -23.69
C SER A 32 2.72 -4.14 -23.47
N ALA A 33 3.75 -3.92 -22.65
CA ALA A 33 4.76 -4.96 -22.37
C ALA A 33 4.18 -6.19 -21.65
N ILE A 34 3.19 -6.01 -20.78
CA ILE A 34 2.51 -7.12 -20.12
C ILE A 34 1.64 -7.89 -21.13
N LYS A 35 0.89 -7.18 -22.00
CA LYS A 35 0.09 -7.80 -23.07
C LYS A 35 0.96 -8.58 -24.04
N ASP A 36 2.13 -8.07 -24.40
CA ASP A 36 3.09 -8.80 -25.24
C ASP A 36 3.63 -10.07 -24.56
N ALA A 37 3.83 -10.01 -23.24
CA ALA A 37 4.40 -11.12 -22.48
C ALA A 37 3.37 -12.23 -22.13
N ALA A 38 2.10 -11.85 -21.92
CA ALA A 38 1.01 -12.75 -21.53
C ALA A 38 -0.35 -12.19 -22.01
N PRO A 39 -0.64 -12.25 -23.32
CA PRO A 39 -1.81 -11.61 -23.93
C PRO A 39 -3.15 -12.13 -23.41
N GLU A 40 -3.18 -13.36 -22.89
CA GLU A 40 -4.39 -13.99 -22.36
C GLU A 40 -4.73 -13.59 -20.92
N LEU A 41 -3.78 -12.99 -20.16
CA LEU A 41 -4.07 -12.58 -18.79
C LEU A 41 -4.75 -11.21 -18.77
N PRO A 42 -5.91 -11.10 -18.12
CA PRO A 42 -6.50 -9.79 -17.84
C PRO A 42 -5.55 -8.93 -17.00
N ILE A 43 -5.48 -7.66 -17.36
CA ILE A 43 -4.71 -6.65 -16.61
C ILE A 43 -5.69 -5.75 -15.89
N ASP A 44 -5.50 -5.60 -14.58
CA ASP A 44 -6.17 -4.64 -13.73
C ASP A 44 -5.22 -3.50 -13.38
N LEU A 45 -5.63 -2.25 -13.59
CA LEU A 45 -4.86 -1.08 -13.18
C LEU A 45 -5.56 -0.33 -12.06
N HIS A 46 -4.85 -0.25 -10.94
CA HIS A 46 -5.24 0.51 -9.77
C HIS A 46 -4.30 1.70 -9.58
N THR A 47 -4.79 2.94 -9.76
CA THR A 47 -4.02 4.15 -9.47
C THR A 47 -4.83 5.15 -8.66
N HIS A 48 -4.15 5.86 -7.75
CA HIS A 48 -4.73 6.91 -6.93
C HIS A 48 -4.69 8.28 -7.64
N SER A 49 -5.63 9.15 -7.31
CA SER A 49 -5.74 10.50 -7.90
C SER A 49 -4.89 11.54 -7.18
N THR A 50 -3.97 11.13 -6.29
CA THR A 50 -3.22 12.01 -5.40
C THR A 50 -2.51 13.13 -6.18
N THR A 51 -1.87 12.80 -7.31
CA THR A 51 -1.12 13.77 -8.12
C THR A 51 -1.95 14.43 -9.22
N GLY A 52 -3.19 13.97 -9.44
CA GLY A 52 -4.07 14.40 -10.51
C GLY A 52 -3.81 13.72 -11.86
N LEU A 53 -2.82 12.80 -11.97
CA LEU A 53 -2.47 12.14 -13.22
C LEU A 53 -3.44 11.01 -13.60
N ALA A 54 -4.15 10.44 -12.66
CA ALA A 54 -4.85 9.16 -12.77
C ALA A 54 -5.80 9.05 -13.98
N PHE A 55 -6.53 10.11 -14.35
CA PHE A 55 -7.41 10.10 -15.53
C PHE A 55 -6.62 9.91 -16.83
N MET A 56 -5.51 10.59 -16.98
CA MET A 56 -4.64 10.48 -18.17
C MET A 56 -3.93 9.12 -18.19
N THR A 57 -3.51 8.64 -17.02
CA THR A 57 -2.89 7.33 -16.83
C THR A 57 -3.84 6.21 -17.25
N TYR A 58 -5.10 6.23 -16.79
CA TYR A 58 -6.12 5.27 -17.18
C TYR A 58 -6.43 5.31 -18.67
N LEU A 59 -6.56 6.51 -19.25
CA LEU A 59 -6.82 6.64 -20.68
C LEU A 59 -5.71 5.96 -21.49
N LYS A 60 -4.46 6.19 -21.16
CA LYS A 60 -3.33 5.57 -21.86
C LYS A 60 -3.21 4.07 -21.61
N ALA A 61 -3.57 3.60 -20.44
CA ALA A 61 -3.65 2.17 -20.14
C ALA A 61 -4.76 1.50 -20.95
N VAL A 62 -5.93 2.13 -21.12
CA VAL A 62 -7.03 1.64 -21.95
C VAL A 62 -6.61 1.57 -23.42
N GLU A 63 -5.94 2.60 -23.94
CA GLU A 63 -5.37 2.59 -25.30
C GLU A 63 -4.36 1.45 -25.51
N ALA A 64 -3.63 1.05 -24.47
CA ALA A 64 -2.68 -0.07 -24.48
C ALA A 64 -3.33 -1.45 -24.27
N GLY A 65 -4.64 -1.50 -23.98
CA GLY A 65 -5.39 -2.74 -23.83
C GLY A 65 -5.54 -3.27 -22.41
N VAL A 66 -5.52 -2.40 -21.37
CA VAL A 66 -5.92 -2.79 -20.02
C VAL A 66 -7.39 -3.27 -20.02
N ASP A 67 -7.69 -4.31 -19.26
CA ASP A 67 -9.02 -4.93 -19.24
C ASP A 67 -9.88 -4.36 -18.10
N ILE A 68 -9.28 -4.01 -16.97
CA ILE A 68 -9.95 -3.56 -15.76
C ILE A 68 -9.27 -2.30 -15.23
N ILE A 69 -10.05 -1.33 -14.80
CA ILE A 69 -9.57 -0.13 -14.10
C ILE A 69 -10.35 0.06 -12.81
N ASP A 70 -9.65 0.27 -11.72
CA ASP A 70 -10.24 0.54 -10.42
C ASP A 70 -10.68 1.98 -10.28
N THR A 71 -11.92 2.19 -9.87
CA THR A 71 -12.53 3.51 -9.74
C THR A 71 -13.25 3.67 -8.41
N ALA A 72 -13.58 4.90 -8.04
CA ALA A 72 -14.37 5.19 -6.86
C ALA A 72 -15.67 5.91 -7.23
N ILE A 73 -16.76 5.59 -6.50
CA ILE A 73 -18.01 6.34 -6.64
C ILE A 73 -17.76 7.84 -6.36
N SER A 74 -18.35 8.72 -7.17
CA SER A 74 -17.98 10.15 -7.18
C SER A 74 -17.92 10.85 -5.82
N PRO A 75 -18.80 10.58 -4.84
CA PRO A 75 -18.68 11.22 -3.53
C PRO A 75 -17.37 10.95 -2.77
N PHE A 76 -16.73 9.80 -3.03
CA PHE A 76 -15.49 9.39 -2.38
C PHE A 76 -14.30 9.28 -3.35
N SER A 77 -14.41 9.87 -4.54
CA SER A 77 -13.36 9.88 -5.55
C SER A 77 -12.39 11.05 -5.39
N GLY A 78 -11.25 10.98 -6.06
CA GLY A 78 -10.25 12.06 -6.10
C GLY A 78 -9.26 12.04 -4.94
N GLY A 79 -8.26 12.91 -4.99
CA GLY A 79 -7.20 13.00 -3.99
C GLY A 79 -6.54 11.64 -3.70
N THR A 80 -6.56 11.21 -2.44
CA THR A 80 -5.99 9.93 -2.02
C THR A 80 -6.85 8.70 -2.39
N SER A 81 -7.98 8.89 -3.08
CA SER A 81 -8.81 7.83 -3.65
C SER A 81 -8.57 7.70 -5.16
N GLN A 82 -9.39 6.90 -5.83
CA GLN A 82 -9.33 6.68 -7.28
C GLN A 82 -10.13 7.74 -8.04
N PRO A 83 -10.01 7.81 -9.38
CA PRO A 83 -10.88 8.61 -10.24
C PRO A 83 -12.36 8.23 -10.12
N ALA A 84 -13.24 9.20 -10.36
CA ALA A 84 -14.68 8.97 -10.32
C ALA A 84 -15.14 7.99 -11.40
N THR A 85 -15.86 6.95 -10.99
CA THR A 85 -16.45 5.91 -11.86
C THR A 85 -17.30 6.53 -12.95
N GLU A 86 -18.21 7.43 -12.60
CA GLU A 86 -19.16 8.05 -13.52
C GLU A 86 -18.45 8.87 -14.58
N THR A 87 -17.40 9.60 -14.20
CA THR A 87 -16.61 10.44 -15.13
C THR A 87 -15.85 9.58 -16.13
N LEU A 88 -15.19 8.50 -15.65
CA LEU A 88 -14.46 7.60 -16.54
C LEU A 88 -15.37 6.84 -17.47
N ALA A 89 -16.50 6.30 -16.97
CA ALA A 89 -17.48 5.62 -17.78
C ALA A 89 -18.00 6.52 -18.91
N TYR A 90 -18.34 7.77 -18.58
CA TYR A 90 -18.78 8.74 -19.57
C TYR A 90 -17.69 9.02 -20.62
N ALA A 91 -16.47 9.30 -20.18
CA ALA A 91 -15.36 9.64 -21.07
C ALA A 91 -14.98 8.48 -22.01
N LEU A 92 -14.91 7.26 -21.49
CA LEU A 92 -14.58 6.08 -22.28
C LEU A 92 -15.65 5.76 -23.32
N ARG A 93 -16.93 5.90 -22.98
CA ARG A 93 -18.02 5.76 -23.97
C ARG A 93 -17.97 6.81 -25.07
N GLN A 94 -17.61 8.06 -24.72
CA GLN A 94 -17.41 9.12 -25.75
C GLN A 94 -16.26 8.81 -26.70
N LEU A 95 -15.27 8.04 -26.25
CA LEU A 95 -14.14 7.59 -27.06
C LEU A 95 -14.43 6.28 -27.83
N GLY A 96 -15.64 5.71 -27.70
CA GLY A 96 -16.07 4.52 -28.42
C GLY A 96 -15.77 3.19 -27.71
N TYR A 97 -15.34 3.23 -26.44
CA TYR A 97 -15.17 2.00 -25.65
C TYR A 97 -16.50 1.52 -25.08
N GLU A 98 -16.67 0.20 -25.02
CA GLU A 98 -17.78 -0.40 -24.30
C GLU A 98 -17.52 -0.37 -22.78
N VAL A 99 -18.48 0.15 -22.03
CA VAL A 99 -18.44 0.18 -20.56
C VAL A 99 -19.77 -0.36 -20.04
N ASP A 100 -19.72 -1.57 -19.48
CA ASP A 100 -20.88 -2.25 -18.90
C ASP A 100 -21.16 -1.71 -17.49
N LEU A 101 -21.83 -0.56 -17.43
CA LEU A 101 -22.21 0.10 -16.19
C LEU A 101 -23.63 0.65 -16.30
N ASP A 102 -24.48 0.32 -15.33
CA ASP A 102 -25.83 0.90 -15.22
C ASP A 102 -25.77 2.29 -14.57
N ASP A 103 -25.89 3.32 -15.39
CA ASP A 103 -25.85 4.72 -14.94
C ASP A 103 -26.96 5.07 -13.92
N LYS A 104 -28.12 4.40 -13.97
CA LYS A 104 -29.20 4.63 -13.01
C LYS A 104 -28.85 4.04 -11.64
N CYS A 105 -28.27 2.85 -11.62
CA CYS A 105 -27.77 2.23 -10.39
C CYS A 105 -26.62 3.05 -9.81
N THR A 106 -25.64 3.43 -10.62
CA THR A 106 -24.47 4.23 -10.22
C THR A 106 -24.93 5.57 -9.63
N LYS A 107 -25.90 6.25 -10.27
CA LYS A 107 -26.46 7.48 -9.74
C LYS A 107 -27.11 7.29 -8.36
N LYS A 108 -27.89 6.22 -8.16
CA LYS A 108 -28.52 5.94 -6.84
C LYS A 108 -27.47 5.71 -5.76
N ILE A 109 -26.39 5.00 -6.10
CA ILE A 109 -25.24 4.76 -5.21
C ILE A 109 -24.59 6.09 -4.84
N ALA A 110 -24.29 6.93 -5.85
CA ALA A 110 -23.70 8.24 -5.64
C ALA A 110 -24.59 9.16 -4.77
N ASP A 111 -25.89 9.21 -5.04
CA ASP A 111 -26.85 10.02 -4.26
C ASP A 111 -26.86 9.57 -2.79
N TYR A 112 -26.83 8.27 -2.51
CA TYR A 112 -26.76 7.73 -1.15
C TYR A 112 -25.45 8.10 -0.46
N PHE A 113 -24.32 7.82 -1.09
CA PHE A 113 -23.01 8.06 -0.50
C PHE A 113 -22.64 9.54 -0.40
N LYS A 114 -23.30 10.42 -1.14
CA LYS A 114 -23.16 11.87 -0.98
C LYS A 114 -23.56 12.31 0.44
N VAL A 115 -24.64 11.78 0.96
CA VAL A 115 -25.11 12.08 2.33
C VAL A 115 -24.10 11.55 3.35
N VAL A 116 -23.66 10.30 3.17
CA VAL A 116 -22.64 9.68 4.06
C VAL A 116 -21.33 10.48 4.07
N ARG A 117 -20.87 10.94 2.89
CA ARG A 117 -19.69 11.80 2.78
C ARG A 117 -19.87 13.11 3.56
N ASP A 118 -21.00 13.76 3.38
CA ASP A 118 -21.27 15.04 4.02
C ASP A 118 -21.31 14.90 5.55
N ASP A 119 -21.82 13.78 6.08
CA ASP A 119 -21.77 13.44 7.49
C ASP A 119 -20.33 13.18 7.97
N TYR A 120 -19.52 12.44 7.21
CA TYR A 120 -18.11 12.18 7.53
C TYR A 120 -17.24 13.45 7.49
N ILE A 121 -17.56 14.41 6.62
CA ILE A 121 -16.88 15.71 6.61
C ILE A 121 -17.30 16.50 7.86
N LYS A 122 -18.56 16.48 8.23
CA LYS A 122 -19.11 17.21 9.37
C LYS A 122 -18.58 16.71 10.72
N ASP A 123 -18.41 15.40 10.88
CA ASP A 123 -17.88 14.79 12.11
C ASP A 123 -16.35 14.69 12.15
N GLY A 124 -15.68 15.07 11.05
CA GLY A 124 -14.21 15.05 10.93
C GLY A 124 -13.61 13.69 10.56
N THR A 125 -14.42 12.67 10.30
CA THR A 125 -13.96 11.34 9.84
C THR A 125 -13.29 11.45 8.47
N LEU A 126 -13.87 12.24 7.55
CA LEU A 126 -13.28 12.55 6.25
C LEU A 126 -12.78 14.00 6.22
N MET A 127 -11.50 14.17 6.08
CA MET A 127 -10.88 15.48 5.93
C MET A 127 -10.90 15.93 4.45
N PRO A 128 -11.48 17.09 4.10
CA PRO A 128 -11.49 17.59 2.71
C PRO A 128 -10.11 17.68 2.07
N LYS A 129 -9.06 17.88 2.87
CA LYS A 129 -7.66 17.91 2.40
C LYS A 129 -7.25 16.60 1.74
N SER A 130 -7.75 15.45 2.17
CA SER A 130 -7.44 14.15 1.56
C SER A 130 -8.07 13.97 0.18
N MET A 131 -9.05 14.80 -0.18
CA MET A 131 -9.71 14.80 -1.49
C MET A 131 -9.06 15.77 -2.48
N ALA A 132 -8.08 16.56 -2.05
CA ALA A 132 -7.36 17.50 -2.89
C ALA A 132 -6.18 16.86 -3.61
N THR A 133 -5.83 17.41 -4.76
CA THR A 133 -4.61 17.03 -5.48
C THR A 133 -3.38 17.55 -4.73
N ASP A 134 -2.35 16.69 -4.60
CA ASP A 134 -1.06 17.03 -4.02
C ASP A 134 0.07 16.65 -4.99
N THR A 135 0.63 17.65 -5.68
CA THR A 135 1.72 17.46 -6.65
C THR A 135 3.09 17.22 -5.99
N GLN A 136 3.24 17.42 -4.69
CA GLN A 136 4.49 17.10 -3.98
C GLN A 136 4.84 15.61 -4.08
N CYS A 137 3.83 14.76 -4.22
CA CYS A 137 4.03 13.32 -4.45
C CYS A 137 4.87 13.04 -5.71
N LEU A 138 4.80 13.87 -6.74
CA LEU A 138 5.64 13.72 -7.95
C LEU A 138 7.11 14.02 -7.68
N THR A 139 7.40 14.95 -6.80
CA THR A 139 8.77 15.35 -6.44
C THR A 139 9.43 14.35 -5.50
N TYR A 140 8.73 13.98 -4.43
CA TYR A 140 9.28 13.14 -3.36
C TYR A 140 8.91 11.66 -3.50
N GLN A 141 8.01 11.31 -4.43
CA GLN A 141 7.52 9.95 -4.67
C GLN A 141 6.92 9.30 -3.40
N ILE A 142 6.33 10.10 -2.52
CA ILE A 142 5.80 9.69 -1.23
C ILE A 142 4.28 9.65 -1.30
N PRO A 143 3.63 8.50 -1.03
CA PRO A 143 2.17 8.40 -0.99
C PRO A 143 1.56 9.34 0.05
N GLY A 144 0.38 9.90 -0.23
CA GLY A 144 -0.30 10.88 0.66
C GLY A 144 -0.54 10.36 2.08
N GLY A 145 -0.88 9.08 2.25
CA GLY A 145 -0.99 8.44 3.56
C GLY A 145 0.33 8.40 4.34
N MET A 146 1.45 8.23 3.63
CA MET A 146 2.77 8.28 4.25
C MET A 146 3.13 9.71 4.70
N LEU A 147 2.81 10.74 3.90
CA LEU A 147 3.00 12.15 4.29
C LEU A 147 2.28 12.48 5.60
N SER A 148 1.03 12.05 5.74
CA SER A 148 0.26 12.26 6.97
C SER A 148 0.91 11.57 8.19
N ASN A 149 1.46 10.38 8.00
CA ASN A 149 2.17 9.66 9.05
C ASN A 149 3.48 10.36 9.46
N LEU A 150 4.26 10.87 8.49
CA LEU A 150 5.49 11.62 8.75
C LEU A 150 5.20 12.89 9.54
N LEU A 151 4.19 13.66 9.13
CA LEU A 151 3.73 14.85 9.87
C LEU A 151 3.33 14.52 11.30
N SER A 152 2.58 13.43 11.51
CA SER A 152 2.16 13.00 12.85
C SER A 152 3.34 12.60 13.72
N GLN A 153 4.33 11.88 13.19
CA GLN A 153 5.54 11.50 13.90
C GLN A 153 6.37 12.74 14.31
N LEU A 154 6.59 13.67 13.39
CA LEU A 154 7.34 14.89 13.68
C LEU A 154 6.61 15.79 14.68
N LYS A 155 5.26 15.84 14.63
CA LYS A 155 4.45 16.57 15.61
C LYS A 155 4.62 15.99 17.02
N GLN A 156 4.65 14.66 17.17
CA GLN A 156 4.82 13.99 18.48
C GLN A 156 6.16 14.33 19.16
N VAL A 157 7.19 14.64 18.37
CA VAL A 157 8.53 14.99 18.87
C VAL A 157 8.84 16.50 18.77
N ASN A 158 7.82 17.34 18.46
CA ASN A 158 7.95 18.79 18.31
C ASN A 158 9.00 19.22 17.26
N ALA A 159 9.10 18.51 16.14
CA ALA A 159 10.07 18.74 15.07
C ALA A 159 9.41 18.94 13.70
N LEU A 160 8.23 19.57 13.66
CA LEU A 160 7.50 19.86 12.39
C LEU A 160 8.29 20.76 11.44
N ASP A 161 9.13 21.63 11.96
CA ASP A 161 10.06 22.49 11.22
C ASP A 161 11.09 21.72 10.40
N ARG A 162 11.35 20.45 10.74
CA ARG A 162 12.26 19.55 10.03
C ARG A 162 11.57 18.74 8.91
N PHE A 163 10.30 19.01 8.61
CA PHE A 163 9.51 18.21 7.66
C PHE A 163 10.12 18.20 6.24
N ASP A 164 10.57 19.35 5.75
CA ASP A 164 11.18 19.44 4.41
C ASP A 164 12.48 18.63 4.30
N GLU A 165 13.27 18.56 5.37
CA GLU A 165 14.46 17.70 5.42
C GLU A 165 14.08 16.21 5.33
N VAL A 166 13.01 15.80 6.00
CA VAL A 166 12.51 14.42 5.93
C VAL A 166 12.01 14.07 4.54
N LEU A 167 11.33 15.01 3.85
CA LEU A 167 10.90 14.81 2.46
C LEU A 167 12.09 14.57 1.53
N VAL A 168 13.18 15.32 1.69
CA VAL A 168 14.41 15.16 0.90
C VAL A 168 15.17 13.89 1.27
N GLU A 169 15.12 13.45 2.53
CA GLU A 169 15.82 12.26 3.00
C GLU A 169 15.11 10.95 2.60
N THR A 170 13.78 10.97 2.51
CA THR A 170 12.97 9.78 2.22
C THR A 170 13.34 9.08 0.90
N PRO A 171 13.50 9.77 -0.25
CA PRO A 171 13.95 9.13 -1.49
C PRO A 171 15.36 8.53 -1.38
N LYS A 172 16.25 9.13 -0.58
CA LYS A 172 17.60 8.61 -0.36
C LYS A 172 17.56 7.30 0.42
N VAL A 173 16.79 7.25 1.51
CA VAL A 173 16.58 6.02 2.28
C VAL A 173 15.96 4.93 1.39
N ARG A 174 14.95 5.28 0.57
CA ARG A 174 14.36 4.35 -0.39
C ARG A 174 15.39 3.78 -1.36
N LYS A 175 16.25 4.63 -1.91
CA LYS A 175 17.34 4.20 -2.80
C LYS A 175 18.29 3.24 -2.09
N ASP A 176 18.79 3.60 -0.92
CA ASP A 176 19.73 2.79 -0.13
C ASP A 176 19.15 1.41 0.20
N MET A 177 17.84 1.33 0.43
CA MET A 177 17.12 0.08 0.71
C MET A 177 16.76 -0.73 -0.55
N GLY A 178 17.29 -0.40 -1.72
CA GLY A 178 17.02 -1.14 -2.96
C GLY A 178 15.63 -0.89 -3.54
N TYR A 179 15.11 0.33 -3.38
CA TYR A 179 13.83 0.80 -3.94
C TYR A 179 12.59 -0.02 -3.51
N PRO A 180 12.38 -0.28 -2.22
CA PRO A 180 11.16 -0.93 -1.79
C PRO A 180 9.93 -0.19 -2.29
N PRO A 181 8.84 -0.92 -2.64
CA PRO A 181 7.57 -0.29 -2.93
C PRO A 181 7.07 0.46 -1.69
N LEU A 182 6.61 1.71 -1.87
CA LEU A 182 6.13 2.53 -0.75
C LEU A 182 4.68 2.19 -0.39
N VAL A 183 4.46 0.94 -0.04
CA VAL A 183 3.21 0.38 0.52
C VAL A 183 3.49 -0.16 1.93
N THR A 184 2.45 -0.41 2.72
CA THR A 184 2.60 -1.02 4.05
C THR A 184 3.17 -2.45 3.93
N PRO A 185 4.19 -2.83 4.71
CA PRO A 185 4.85 -2.06 5.80
C PRO A 185 6.05 -1.22 5.36
N THR A 186 6.57 -1.39 4.15
CA THR A 186 7.85 -0.80 3.70
C THR A 186 7.83 0.72 3.64
N SER A 187 6.68 1.34 3.31
CA SER A 187 6.51 2.80 3.39
C SER A 187 6.74 3.35 4.79
N GLN A 188 6.22 2.65 5.82
CA GLN A 188 6.43 3.05 7.21
C GLN A 188 7.89 2.89 7.62
N MET A 189 8.53 1.80 7.21
CA MET A 189 9.94 1.54 7.50
C MET A 189 10.85 2.63 6.93
N VAL A 190 10.68 2.94 5.64
CA VAL A 190 11.43 4.01 4.96
C VAL A 190 11.18 5.37 5.62
N GLY A 191 9.91 5.68 5.92
CA GLY A 191 9.54 6.96 6.55
C GLY A 191 10.12 7.13 7.96
N VAL A 192 9.98 6.12 8.81
CA VAL A 192 10.54 6.14 10.17
C VAL A 192 12.07 6.29 10.12
N GLN A 193 12.75 5.60 9.19
CA GLN A 193 14.18 5.73 9.06
C GLN A 193 14.60 7.11 8.56
N ALA A 194 13.86 7.70 7.62
CA ALA A 194 14.13 9.07 7.17
C ALA A 194 13.98 10.10 8.31
N VAL A 195 12.92 9.99 9.12
CA VAL A 195 12.73 10.82 10.32
C VAL A 195 13.90 10.66 11.28
N ARG A 196 14.33 9.43 11.57
CA ARG A 196 15.48 9.18 12.48
C ARG A 196 16.77 9.79 11.94
N ASN A 197 17.08 9.58 10.66
CA ASN A 197 18.28 10.15 10.03
C ASN A 197 18.35 11.68 10.22
N VAL A 198 17.20 12.36 10.02
CA VAL A 198 17.09 13.80 10.19
C VAL A 198 17.24 14.21 11.66
N LEU A 199 16.52 13.57 12.58
CA LEU A 199 16.53 13.93 14.00
C LEU A 199 17.89 13.65 14.66
N ASP A 200 18.53 12.53 14.29
CA ASP A 200 19.86 12.15 14.81
C ASP A 200 21.01 13.01 14.23
N GLY A 201 20.74 13.76 13.15
CA GLY A 201 21.76 14.53 12.42
C GLY A 201 22.82 13.66 11.72
N GLN A 202 22.64 12.35 11.70
CA GLN A 202 23.52 11.38 11.07
C GLN A 202 22.70 10.22 10.54
N ARG A 203 22.90 9.87 9.26
CA ARG A 203 22.20 8.79 8.61
C ARG A 203 22.54 7.43 9.25
N TYR A 204 21.50 6.65 9.52
CA TYR A 204 21.58 5.28 10.09
C TYR A 204 22.31 5.18 11.43
N LYS A 205 22.42 6.29 12.20
CA LYS A 205 22.90 6.26 13.58
C LYS A 205 21.98 5.42 14.47
N SER A 206 20.67 5.60 14.30
CA SER A 206 19.63 4.78 14.94
C SER A 206 18.87 4.02 13.87
N VAL A 207 18.76 2.70 14.03
CA VAL A 207 18.10 1.81 13.08
C VAL A 207 16.97 1.05 13.78
N SER A 208 15.80 0.94 13.14
CA SER A 208 14.70 0.14 13.67
C SER A 208 14.93 -1.36 13.47
N LYS A 209 14.22 -2.18 14.28
CA LYS A 209 14.27 -3.64 14.15
C LYS A 209 13.80 -4.09 12.76
N GLU A 210 12.80 -3.40 12.22
CA GLU A 210 12.20 -3.69 10.91
C GLU A 210 13.20 -3.41 9.78
N ILE A 211 13.92 -2.29 9.82
CA ILE A 211 14.99 -1.98 8.85
C ILE A 211 16.12 -3.01 8.95
N LYS A 212 16.51 -3.41 10.16
CA LYS A 212 17.52 -4.47 10.34
C LYS A 212 17.05 -5.79 9.75
N ALA A 213 15.81 -6.19 10.03
CA ALA A 213 15.18 -7.40 9.47
C ALA A 213 15.06 -7.34 7.94
N TYR A 214 14.71 -6.16 7.39
CA TYR A 214 14.67 -5.93 5.95
C TYR A 214 16.06 -6.11 5.31
N CYS A 215 17.10 -5.50 5.87
CA CYS A 215 18.48 -5.66 5.40
C CYS A 215 18.99 -7.09 5.52
N ARG A 216 18.47 -7.87 6.49
CA ARG A 216 18.78 -9.30 6.64
C ARG A 216 18.10 -10.18 5.57
N GLY A 217 17.08 -9.67 4.87
CA GLY A 217 16.34 -10.42 3.83
C GLY A 217 15.06 -11.09 4.34
N GLU A 218 14.56 -10.76 5.53
CA GLU A 218 13.32 -11.32 6.11
C GLU A 218 12.06 -10.89 5.36
N TYR A 219 12.15 -9.85 4.53
CA TYR A 219 11.04 -9.33 3.69
C TYR A 219 11.11 -9.78 2.22
N GLY A 220 12.02 -10.73 1.90
CA GLY A 220 12.21 -11.26 0.55
C GLY A 220 13.17 -10.43 -0.31
N HIS A 221 13.11 -10.62 -1.62
CA HIS A 221 14.00 -9.94 -2.56
C HIS A 221 13.60 -8.48 -2.77
N THR A 222 14.60 -7.60 -2.77
CA THR A 222 14.44 -6.18 -3.06
C THR A 222 14.41 -5.92 -4.58
N PRO A 223 13.70 -4.89 -5.07
CA PRO A 223 13.67 -4.55 -6.51
C PRO A 223 15.04 -4.25 -7.12
N ALA A 224 15.93 -3.66 -6.34
CA ALA A 224 17.35 -3.47 -6.66
C ALA A 224 18.21 -3.86 -5.45
N PRO A 225 19.50 -4.09 -5.60
CA PRO A 225 20.37 -4.37 -4.46
C PRO A 225 20.31 -3.26 -3.41
N ILE A 226 20.28 -3.65 -2.13
CA ILE A 226 20.50 -2.73 -1.02
C ILE A 226 21.92 -2.18 -1.13
N ASP A 227 22.14 -0.91 -0.79
CA ASP A 227 23.47 -0.31 -0.77
C ASP A 227 24.39 -1.14 0.14
N PRO A 228 25.51 -1.71 -0.38
CA PRO A 228 26.36 -2.63 0.39
C PRO A 228 27.00 -2.00 1.63
N GLU A 229 27.34 -0.71 1.57
CA GLU A 229 27.96 -0.01 2.69
C GLU A 229 26.93 0.21 3.80
N ILE A 230 25.71 0.60 3.42
CA ILE A 230 24.59 0.78 4.37
C ILE A 230 24.16 -0.58 4.95
N GLN A 231 24.06 -1.63 4.13
CA GLN A 231 23.71 -2.97 4.62
C GLN A 231 24.75 -3.47 5.64
N LYS A 232 26.04 -3.32 5.34
CA LYS A 232 27.12 -3.68 6.26
C LYS A 232 27.10 -2.83 7.55
N MET A 233 26.82 -1.53 7.44
CA MET A 233 26.68 -0.65 8.60
C MET A 233 25.56 -1.11 9.53
N ILE A 234 24.39 -1.54 8.96
CA ILE A 234 23.21 -1.95 9.71
C ILE A 234 23.39 -3.35 10.32
N LEU A 235 23.93 -4.29 9.56
CA LEU A 235 24.05 -5.69 9.98
C LEU A 235 25.33 -5.98 10.77
N GLY A 236 26.39 -5.17 10.60
CA GLY A 236 27.72 -5.48 11.15
C GLY A 236 28.28 -6.75 10.53
N ASP A 237 28.54 -7.75 11.37
CA ASP A 237 29.08 -9.06 10.94
C ASP A 237 27.98 -10.08 10.56
N GLU A 238 26.69 -9.74 10.76
CA GLU A 238 25.61 -10.62 10.37
C GLU A 238 25.53 -10.74 8.85
N GLN A 239 25.33 -11.98 8.35
CA GLN A 239 25.19 -12.23 6.92
C GLN A 239 23.69 -12.18 6.53
N PRO A 240 23.36 -11.58 5.36
CA PRO A 240 22.03 -11.66 4.81
C PRO A 240 21.60 -13.10 4.53
N LEU A 241 20.30 -13.35 4.63
CA LEU A 241 19.70 -14.64 4.29
C LEU A 241 19.86 -14.92 2.78
N THR A 242 20.21 -16.15 2.46
CA THR A 242 20.31 -16.64 1.08
C THR A 242 19.13 -17.53 0.67
N VAL A 243 18.24 -17.81 1.62
CA VAL A 243 17.03 -18.60 1.46
C VAL A 243 15.79 -17.76 1.84
N ARG A 244 14.62 -18.19 1.42
CA ARG A 244 13.37 -17.52 1.81
C ARG A 244 13.20 -17.59 3.33
N TYR A 245 12.94 -16.44 3.97
CA TYR A 245 12.80 -16.38 5.43
C TYR A 245 11.75 -17.36 5.99
N ALA A 246 10.62 -17.51 5.29
CA ALA A 246 9.60 -18.45 5.69
C ALA A 246 10.09 -19.91 5.80
N ASP A 247 11.11 -20.29 5.03
CA ASP A 247 11.67 -21.65 5.06
C ASP A 247 12.58 -21.88 6.29
N THR A 248 12.94 -20.81 7.01
CA THR A 248 13.71 -20.88 8.26
C THR A 248 12.81 -20.96 9.50
N LEU A 249 11.49 -20.78 9.34
CA LEU A 249 10.55 -20.75 10.45
C LEU A 249 9.99 -22.15 10.73
N GLU A 250 9.89 -22.50 12.02
CA GLU A 250 9.17 -23.70 12.40
C GLU A 250 7.66 -23.51 12.28
N PRO A 251 6.90 -24.55 11.87
CA PRO A 251 5.45 -24.54 11.95
C PRO A 251 4.95 -24.31 13.38
N VAL A 252 4.06 -23.32 13.55
CA VAL A 252 3.59 -22.92 14.89
C VAL A 252 2.10 -23.19 15.12
N VAL A 253 1.34 -23.59 14.09
CA VAL A 253 -0.12 -23.73 14.16
C VAL A 253 -0.53 -24.79 15.19
N ASP A 254 0.04 -25.99 15.12
CA ASP A 254 -0.32 -27.10 16.01
C ASP A 254 0.08 -26.79 17.46
N LYS A 255 1.31 -26.30 17.66
CA LYS A 255 1.79 -25.86 18.99
C LYS A 255 0.87 -24.78 19.59
N THR A 256 0.39 -23.84 18.76
CA THR A 256 -0.52 -22.78 19.22
C THR A 256 -1.91 -23.32 19.51
N ARG A 257 -2.42 -24.27 18.71
CA ARG A 257 -3.70 -24.91 18.95
C ARG A 257 -3.70 -25.65 20.30
N GLU A 258 -2.65 -26.41 20.58
CA GLU A 258 -2.46 -27.09 21.86
C GLU A 258 -2.40 -26.11 23.04
N LYS A 259 -1.63 -25.00 22.86
CA LYS A 259 -1.52 -23.94 23.87
C LYS A 259 -2.86 -23.31 24.21
N LEU A 260 -3.69 -23.02 23.21
CA LEU A 260 -4.98 -22.36 23.39
C LEU A 260 -6.08 -23.29 23.93
N GLY A 261 -6.01 -24.59 23.62
CA GLY A 261 -7.02 -25.57 24.05
C GLY A 261 -8.43 -25.08 23.71
N ASP A 262 -9.32 -25.08 24.70
CA ASP A 262 -10.73 -24.69 24.56
C ASP A 262 -10.94 -23.16 24.26
N LEU A 263 -9.91 -22.35 24.35
CA LEU A 263 -9.99 -20.94 23.98
C LEU A 263 -10.11 -20.77 22.47
N ALA A 264 -9.45 -21.62 21.69
CA ALA A 264 -9.56 -21.64 20.24
C ALA A 264 -10.75 -22.52 19.82
N ARG A 265 -11.73 -21.92 19.15
CA ARG A 265 -12.95 -22.58 18.67
C ARG A 265 -12.92 -22.90 17.18
N SER A 266 -11.96 -22.30 16.47
CA SER A 266 -11.75 -22.46 15.03
C SER A 266 -10.29 -22.24 14.66
N ASP A 267 -9.95 -22.51 13.41
CA ASP A 267 -8.62 -22.24 12.87
C ASP A 267 -8.33 -20.72 12.82
N GLU A 268 -9.35 -19.91 12.60
CA GLU A 268 -9.23 -18.44 12.61
C GLU A 268 -8.82 -17.93 14.00
N ASP A 269 -9.28 -18.53 15.07
CA ASP A 269 -8.85 -18.19 16.43
C ASP A 269 -7.36 -18.46 16.63
N VAL A 270 -6.87 -19.61 16.14
CA VAL A 270 -5.45 -19.97 16.19
C VAL A 270 -4.62 -18.99 15.37
N LEU A 271 -5.04 -18.69 14.15
CA LEU A 271 -4.36 -17.75 13.26
C LEU A 271 -4.37 -16.33 13.82
N SER A 272 -5.49 -15.90 14.39
CA SER A 272 -5.62 -14.60 15.07
C SER A 272 -4.66 -14.48 16.25
N TYR A 273 -4.51 -15.54 17.03
CA TYR A 273 -3.55 -15.56 18.13
C TYR A 273 -2.10 -15.52 17.66
N ILE A 274 -1.76 -16.26 16.60
CA ILE A 274 -0.42 -16.22 16.02
C ILE A 274 -0.07 -14.81 15.52
N ALA A 275 -1.01 -14.15 14.84
CA ALA A 275 -0.81 -12.85 14.26
C ALA A 275 -0.84 -11.70 15.30
N PHE A 276 -1.74 -11.78 16.28
CA PHE A 276 -2.04 -10.70 17.23
C PHE A 276 -2.30 -11.23 18.64
N PRO A 277 -1.32 -11.86 19.32
CA PRO A 277 -1.55 -12.59 20.56
C PRO A 277 -2.26 -11.78 21.64
N ASN A 278 -1.79 -10.56 21.92
CA ASN A 278 -2.36 -9.69 22.96
C ASN A 278 -3.81 -9.26 22.69
N LEU A 279 -4.18 -9.08 21.41
CA LEU A 279 -5.55 -8.70 21.04
C LEU A 279 -6.47 -9.93 21.06
N ALA A 280 -5.98 -11.07 20.57
CA ALA A 280 -6.74 -12.31 20.56
C ALA A 280 -7.06 -12.79 21.98
N GLU A 281 -6.11 -12.74 22.92
CA GLU A 281 -6.34 -13.06 24.32
C GLU A 281 -7.48 -12.22 24.94
N LYS A 282 -7.40 -10.91 24.79
CA LYS A 282 -8.46 -10.00 25.26
C LYS A 282 -9.82 -10.32 24.64
N PHE A 283 -9.85 -10.60 23.35
CA PHE A 283 -11.09 -10.98 22.66
C PHE A 283 -11.64 -12.30 23.18
N PHE A 284 -10.80 -13.30 23.42
CA PHE A 284 -11.23 -14.60 23.96
C PHE A 284 -11.80 -14.46 25.36
N GLU A 285 -11.21 -13.60 26.21
CA GLU A 285 -11.74 -13.29 27.54
C GLU A 285 -13.14 -12.66 27.47
N VAL A 286 -13.31 -11.62 26.65
CA VAL A 286 -14.62 -10.96 26.45
C VAL A 286 -15.64 -11.94 25.90
N ARG A 287 -15.27 -12.77 24.91
CA ARG A 287 -16.14 -13.81 24.35
C ARG A 287 -16.55 -14.87 25.37
N LYS A 288 -15.69 -15.18 26.35
CA LYS A 288 -16.00 -16.10 27.45
C LYS A 288 -17.01 -15.51 28.41
N ILE A 289 -16.85 -14.21 28.78
CA ILE A 289 -17.73 -13.48 29.69
C ILE A 289 -19.13 -13.30 29.07
N GLY A 290 -19.21 -12.92 27.78
CA GLY A 290 -20.49 -12.69 27.08
C GLY A 290 -21.40 -13.93 26.99
N ARG A 291 -20.89 -15.15 27.21
CA ARG A 291 -21.70 -16.38 27.32
C ARG A 291 -22.13 -16.74 28.72
N ALA A 292 -21.55 -16.11 29.74
CA ALA A 292 -21.95 -16.33 31.12
C ALA A 292 -23.26 -15.59 31.49
N HIS A 293 -23.80 -14.76 30.56
CA HIS A 293 -25.00 -13.94 30.77
C HIS A 293 -26.12 -14.22 29.75
N VAL A 294 -26.08 -15.38 29.03
CA VAL A 294 -27.18 -15.82 28.14
C VAL A 294 -27.78 -17.11 28.66
#